data_6f16daa2cd41c090c4327915ab7a9f29
#
_entry.id   6f16daa2cd41c090c4327915ab7a9f29
#
_cell.length_a   1.000
_cell.length_b   1.000
_cell.length_c   1.000
_cell.angle_alpha   90.00
_cell.angle_beta   90.00
_cell.angle_gamma   90.00
#
_symmetry.space_group_name_H-M   'P 1'
#
loop_
_entity.id
_entity.type
_entity.pdbx_description
1 polymer ?
#
loop_
_entity_poly.entity_id
_entity_poly.type
_entity_poly.pdbx_seq_one_letter_code
_entity_poly.pdbx_strand_id
1 'polypeptide(L)'
;MKKTKENAITLVALVITIIVLLILAGVSIQAITNTGLFANAKKAKEKSIEAQLKEEISLAIQDIQIEETSNAKLFDMESLIEKIPEKLNDITIESDGEESKGEYKGYNYRITKDYEVIIEGKTNIRIKTEITPKECTKENVVMNVEITSNESPIKRIVEPENLSKNSEGEYIVSKNGQYKFIVETENGDITEKTVTVSNIDKLPPKDFKPEIEKSGTTIKIKENAEDQEETEENACSGIEKYEYYVDGKKYDSNEITNLTIGNTYLVYVIAFDKAGNSTKSSEESVKITVQYKKISAGPTGGSVLAIDFDDNLWQWGIGSNQIDESGKPKKLVDGTKFVDIIATDINKSFAIDEEKNLWSWSGETPGKVLSGIKVKKVSAYNSIHVIDDEGNLWGWGENWYGQLGDGSKWSGTLQAENAKKIVEGVKFKEVADTQTNAYAIDEDGNLWAWGRNIAGVVGECSSDYQFLPHKISKDIKFEKIITPYNSQTVYAIDNNQNLYGWGYLYTEKTVVTAPKKIMDGIKVTKVINGYPHYALDINGNLWGWAGNSNGELENGNTEIQYTPIKVMEGIRIKDIYGAFTRSYS
;
A
#
# COMPACT_ATOMS: atom_id res chain seq x y z
N MET A 1 -62.90 -14.06 -6.41
CA MET A 1 -62.79 -13.11 -5.28
C MET A 1 -64.01 -12.15 -5.11
N LYS A 2 -65.21 -12.42 -5.66
CA LYS A 2 -66.41 -11.59 -5.47
C LYS A 2 -67.50 -12.23 -4.57
N LYS A 3 -67.38 -13.53 -4.23
CA LYS A 3 -68.39 -14.25 -3.44
C LYS A 3 -68.24 -14.18 -1.91
N THR A 4 -67.09 -13.77 -1.38
CA THR A 4 -66.87 -13.71 0.09
C THR A 4 -67.33 -12.40 0.75
N LYS A 5 -67.47 -11.33 -0.03
CA LYS A 5 -68.01 -10.05 0.54
C LYS A 5 -69.53 -10.03 0.77
N GLU A 6 -70.29 -10.82 0.01
CA GLU A 6 -71.74 -10.84 0.17
C GLU A 6 -72.20 -11.61 1.43
N ASN A 7 -71.44 -12.63 1.87
CA ASN A 7 -71.82 -13.41 3.06
C ASN A 7 -71.54 -12.68 4.39
N ALA A 8 -70.57 -11.77 4.43
CA ALA A 8 -70.30 -10.96 5.63
C ALA A 8 -71.36 -9.84 5.80
N ILE A 9 -71.83 -9.27 4.70
CA ILE A 9 -72.90 -8.25 4.71
C ILE A 9 -74.23 -8.85 5.13
N THR A 10 -74.53 -10.08 4.75
CA THR A 10 -75.78 -10.76 5.14
C THR A 10 -75.85 -11.11 6.62
N LEU A 11 -74.72 -11.45 7.28
CA LEU A 11 -74.71 -11.77 8.71
C LEU A 11 -74.92 -10.51 9.56
N VAL A 12 -74.31 -9.39 9.23
CA VAL A 12 -74.50 -8.11 9.89
C VAL A 12 -75.91 -7.57 9.63
N ALA A 13 -76.42 -7.68 8.41
CA ALA A 13 -77.79 -7.31 8.08
C ALA A 13 -78.80 -8.20 8.83
N LEU A 14 -78.55 -9.50 8.97
CA LEU A 14 -79.38 -10.40 9.76
C LEU A 14 -79.39 -10.03 11.25
N VAL A 15 -78.25 -9.76 11.83
CA VAL A 15 -78.14 -9.31 13.25
C VAL A 15 -78.84 -8.00 13.49
N ILE A 16 -78.68 -7.02 12.61
CA ILE A 16 -79.39 -5.74 12.67
C ILE A 16 -80.91 -5.95 12.53
N THR A 17 -81.33 -6.80 11.61
CA THR A 17 -82.74 -7.12 11.41
C THR A 17 -83.36 -7.80 12.66
N ILE A 18 -82.62 -8.70 13.28
CA ILE A 18 -83.05 -9.37 14.53
C ILE A 18 -83.11 -8.37 15.67
N ILE A 19 -82.17 -7.41 15.82
CA ILE A 19 -82.18 -6.35 16.82
C ILE A 19 -83.35 -5.43 16.60
N VAL A 20 -83.60 -5.03 15.37
CA VAL A 20 -84.78 -4.14 15.04
C VAL A 20 -86.11 -4.88 15.29
N LEU A 21 -86.21 -6.17 14.96
CA LEU A 21 -87.43 -6.93 15.27
C LEU A 21 -87.65 -7.15 16.76
N LEU A 22 -86.62 -7.32 17.58
CA LEU A 22 -86.71 -7.45 19.03
C LEU A 22 -87.07 -6.12 19.71
N ILE A 23 -86.63 -4.98 19.20
CA ILE A 23 -87.01 -3.63 19.64
C ILE A 23 -88.47 -3.37 19.30
N LEU A 24 -88.93 -3.76 18.12
CA LEU A 24 -90.34 -3.61 17.71
C LEU A 24 -91.27 -4.56 18.46
N ALA A 25 -90.81 -5.68 19.02
CA ALA A 25 -91.59 -6.60 19.85
C ALA A 25 -91.66 -6.21 21.31
N GLY A 26 -91.16 -5.06 21.73
CA GLY A 26 -91.25 -4.53 23.13
C GLY A 26 -90.43 -5.29 24.16
N VAL A 27 -89.48 -6.11 23.73
CA VAL A 27 -88.56 -6.85 24.61
C VAL A 27 -87.43 -5.90 25.07
N SER A 28 -87.29 -5.69 26.37
CA SER A 28 -86.31 -4.80 26.94
C SER A 28 -84.88 -5.26 26.61
N ILE A 29 -83.97 -4.33 26.30
CA ILE A 29 -82.56 -4.53 26.02
C ILE A 29 -81.85 -5.38 27.11
N GLN A 30 -82.35 -5.30 28.34
CA GLN A 30 -81.87 -6.04 29.50
C GLN A 30 -82.07 -7.56 29.42
N ALA A 31 -83.10 -8.03 28.69
CA ALA A 31 -83.33 -9.47 28.45
C ALA A 31 -82.34 -10.07 27.38
N ILE A 32 -81.89 -9.26 26.44
CA ILE A 32 -80.98 -9.63 25.39
C ILE A 32 -79.53 -9.80 25.89
N THR A 33 -79.10 -8.92 26.84
CA THR A 33 -77.79 -9.00 27.46
C THR A 33 -77.62 -10.22 28.36
N ASN A 34 -78.68 -10.75 28.95
CA ASN A 34 -78.69 -11.94 29.82
C ASN A 34 -78.67 -13.28 29.03
N THR A 35 -78.94 -13.31 27.73
CA THR A 35 -79.01 -14.54 26.94
C THR A 35 -77.65 -15.03 26.35
N GLY A 36 -76.56 -14.30 26.60
CA GLY A 36 -75.22 -14.66 26.07
C GLY A 36 -75.07 -14.53 24.54
N LEU A 37 -76.13 -14.10 23.83
CA LEU A 37 -76.12 -14.04 22.36
C LEU A 37 -75.12 -12.98 21.84
N PHE A 38 -75.03 -11.82 22.51
CA PHE A 38 -74.03 -10.80 22.19
C PHE A 38 -72.61 -11.23 22.51
N ALA A 39 -72.44 -11.97 23.63
CA ALA A 39 -71.14 -12.52 24.00
C ALA A 39 -70.71 -13.59 22.97
N ASN A 40 -71.63 -14.44 22.53
CA ASN A 40 -71.33 -15.45 21.51
C ASN A 40 -71.08 -14.86 20.12
N ALA A 41 -71.79 -13.81 19.72
CA ALA A 41 -71.55 -13.07 18.49
C ALA A 41 -70.19 -12.32 18.51
N LYS A 42 -69.81 -11.71 19.63
CA LYS A 42 -68.50 -11.07 19.86
C LYS A 42 -67.39 -12.11 19.75
N LYS A 43 -67.54 -13.28 20.42
CA LYS A 43 -66.57 -14.40 20.39
C LYS A 43 -66.43 -15.02 19.00
N ALA A 44 -67.52 -15.14 18.24
CA ALA A 44 -67.47 -15.61 16.86
C ALA A 44 -66.72 -14.64 15.91
N LYS A 45 -66.95 -13.34 16.11
CA LYS A 45 -66.23 -12.27 15.37
C LYS A 45 -64.75 -12.27 15.71
N GLU A 46 -64.40 -12.40 16.97
CA GLU A 46 -63.00 -12.47 17.43
C GLU A 46 -62.27 -13.67 16.80
N LYS A 47 -62.87 -14.85 16.86
CA LYS A 47 -62.30 -16.06 16.20
C LYS A 47 -62.17 -15.91 14.69
N SER A 48 -63.05 -15.17 14.02
CA SER A 48 -62.93 -14.91 12.59
C SER A 48 -61.77 -13.99 12.28
N ILE A 49 -61.52 -12.98 13.14
CA ILE A 49 -60.38 -12.07 13.02
C ILE A 49 -59.06 -12.82 13.29
N GLU A 50 -59.02 -13.64 14.36
CA GLU A 50 -57.87 -14.47 14.68
C GLU A 50 -57.45 -15.39 13.51
N ALA A 51 -58.46 -16.04 12.89
CA ALA A 51 -58.23 -16.90 11.72
C ALA A 51 -57.69 -16.13 10.51
N GLN A 52 -58.20 -14.91 10.27
CA GLN A 52 -57.73 -14.04 9.20
C GLN A 52 -56.29 -13.56 9.46
N LEU A 53 -55.95 -13.18 10.68
CA LEU A 53 -54.59 -12.72 11.04
C LEU A 53 -53.58 -13.89 10.93
N LYS A 54 -53.98 -15.11 11.38
CA LYS A 54 -53.17 -16.32 11.21
C LYS A 54 -52.85 -16.58 9.72
N GLU A 55 -53.85 -16.43 8.86
CA GLU A 55 -53.70 -16.60 7.42
C GLU A 55 -52.76 -15.56 6.81
N GLU A 56 -52.93 -14.26 7.17
CA GLU A 56 -52.09 -13.16 6.68
C GLU A 56 -50.61 -13.37 7.05
N ILE A 57 -50.30 -13.71 8.30
CA ILE A 57 -48.93 -13.97 8.76
C ILE A 57 -48.36 -15.22 8.09
N SER A 58 -49.15 -16.30 8.00
CA SER A 58 -48.69 -17.55 7.36
C SER A 58 -48.37 -17.38 5.87
N LEU A 59 -49.13 -16.54 5.15
CA LEU A 59 -48.85 -16.22 3.76
C LEU A 59 -47.55 -15.40 3.62
N ALA A 60 -47.31 -14.43 4.52
CA ALA A 60 -46.06 -13.66 4.52
C ALA A 60 -44.84 -14.58 4.76
N ILE A 61 -44.94 -15.53 5.68
CA ILE A 61 -43.91 -16.55 5.92
C ILE A 61 -43.60 -17.36 4.66
N GLN A 62 -44.68 -17.84 3.99
CA GLN A 62 -44.52 -18.61 2.74
C GLN A 62 -43.87 -17.79 1.62
N ASP A 63 -44.25 -16.52 1.48
CA ASP A 63 -43.63 -15.63 0.48
C ASP A 63 -42.15 -15.43 0.73
N ILE A 64 -41.72 -15.24 1.99
CA ILE A 64 -40.32 -15.11 2.38
C ILE A 64 -39.57 -16.42 2.10
N GLN A 65 -40.16 -17.57 2.44
CA GLN A 65 -39.55 -18.88 2.20
C GLN A 65 -39.33 -19.15 0.70
N ILE A 66 -40.29 -18.79 -0.16
CA ILE A 66 -40.14 -18.87 -1.62
C ILE A 66 -39.03 -17.95 -2.13
N GLU A 67 -38.98 -16.73 -1.62
CA GLU A 67 -37.98 -15.74 -1.99
C GLU A 67 -36.57 -16.22 -1.63
N GLU A 68 -36.33 -16.65 -0.39
CA GLU A 68 -35.01 -17.15 0.06
C GLU A 68 -34.58 -18.39 -0.72
N THR A 69 -35.51 -19.36 -0.93
CA THR A 69 -35.23 -20.55 -1.72
C THR A 69 -34.89 -20.23 -3.17
N SER A 70 -35.59 -19.27 -3.78
CA SER A 70 -35.32 -18.82 -5.16
C SER A 70 -33.97 -18.14 -5.31
N ASN A 71 -33.48 -17.50 -4.25
CA ASN A 71 -32.16 -16.84 -4.18
C ASN A 71 -31.05 -17.78 -3.70
N ALA A 72 -31.32 -19.09 -3.56
CA ALA A 72 -30.38 -20.10 -3.04
C ALA A 72 -29.82 -19.77 -1.62
N LYS A 73 -30.63 -19.10 -0.80
CA LYS A 73 -30.32 -18.80 0.60
C LYS A 73 -31.04 -19.79 1.52
N LEU A 74 -30.48 -19.98 2.71
CA LEU A 74 -31.15 -20.80 3.75
C LEU A 74 -32.28 -19.97 4.36
N PHE A 75 -33.48 -20.55 4.44
CA PHE A 75 -34.59 -19.96 5.18
C PHE A 75 -34.54 -20.45 6.63
N ASP A 76 -34.41 -19.52 7.55
CA ASP A 76 -34.34 -19.74 8.99
C ASP A 76 -35.12 -18.66 9.77
N MET A 77 -35.13 -18.75 11.09
CA MET A 77 -35.85 -17.82 11.95
C MET A 77 -35.25 -16.39 11.88
N GLU A 78 -33.95 -16.26 11.66
CA GLU A 78 -33.27 -14.97 11.54
C GLU A 78 -33.70 -14.22 10.27
N SER A 79 -33.70 -14.92 9.13
CA SER A 79 -34.19 -14.35 7.86
C SER A 79 -35.69 -13.98 7.92
N LEU A 80 -36.47 -14.73 8.70
CA LEU A 80 -37.88 -14.44 8.91
C LEU A 80 -38.07 -13.13 9.71
N ILE A 81 -37.32 -12.94 10.80
CA ILE A 81 -37.40 -11.74 11.64
C ILE A 81 -37.01 -10.49 10.85
N GLU A 82 -36.00 -10.59 10.02
CA GLU A 82 -35.53 -9.47 9.19
C GLU A 82 -36.59 -9.05 8.16
N LYS A 83 -37.23 -10.01 7.49
CA LYS A 83 -38.05 -9.76 6.30
C LYS A 83 -39.55 -9.65 6.54
N ILE A 84 -40.08 -10.20 7.62
CA ILE A 84 -41.55 -10.17 7.85
C ILE A 84 -42.10 -8.75 8.03
N PRO A 85 -41.37 -7.78 8.66
CA PRO A 85 -41.82 -6.39 8.74
C PRO A 85 -41.91 -5.70 7.37
N GLU A 86 -41.16 -6.19 6.36
CA GLU A 86 -41.24 -5.66 4.99
C GLU A 86 -42.51 -6.14 4.25
N LYS A 87 -43.04 -7.30 4.63
CA LYS A 87 -44.23 -7.91 4.01
C LYS A 87 -45.54 -7.49 4.68
N LEU A 88 -45.50 -7.20 5.99
CA LEU A 88 -46.65 -6.84 6.78
C LEU A 88 -46.42 -5.52 7.54
N ASN A 89 -47.23 -4.51 7.23
CA ASN A 89 -47.15 -3.24 7.91
C ASN A 89 -47.64 -3.39 9.37
N ASP A 90 -47.00 -2.67 10.30
CA ASP A 90 -47.34 -2.63 11.73
C ASP A 90 -47.20 -3.98 12.47
N ILE A 91 -46.47 -4.95 11.94
CA ILE A 91 -46.11 -6.17 12.65
C ILE A 91 -44.87 -5.92 13.52
N THR A 92 -44.88 -6.40 14.76
CA THR A 92 -43.68 -6.50 15.59
C THR A 92 -43.28 -7.97 15.76
N ILE A 93 -41.99 -8.27 15.79
CA ILE A 93 -41.50 -9.62 15.97
C ILE A 93 -40.22 -9.59 16.82
N GLU A 94 -40.13 -10.49 17.78
CA GLU A 94 -38.96 -10.74 18.63
C GLU A 94 -38.72 -12.26 18.71
N SER A 95 -37.48 -12.71 18.79
CA SER A 95 -37.17 -14.13 18.90
C SER A 95 -36.26 -14.42 20.09
N ASP A 96 -36.37 -15.62 20.65
CA ASP A 96 -35.45 -16.19 21.63
C ASP A 96 -34.50 -17.24 21.00
N GLY A 97 -34.51 -17.34 19.67
CA GLY A 97 -33.66 -18.23 18.87
C GLY A 97 -34.39 -19.48 18.31
N GLU A 98 -35.39 -20.04 18.98
CA GLU A 98 -36.16 -21.19 18.50
C GLU A 98 -37.59 -20.82 18.09
N GLU A 99 -38.20 -19.86 18.78
CA GLU A 99 -39.54 -19.37 18.50
C GLU A 99 -39.51 -17.84 18.39
N SER A 100 -40.51 -17.27 17.73
CA SER A 100 -40.68 -15.83 17.69
C SER A 100 -42.08 -15.44 18.13
N LYS A 101 -42.21 -14.25 18.71
CA LYS A 101 -43.47 -13.67 19.20
C LYS A 101 -43.56 -12.19 18.84
N GLY A 102 -44.78 -11.68 18.80
CA GLY A 102 -44.98 -10.29 18.48
C GLY A 102 -46.45 -9.86 18.51
N GLU A 103 -46.71 -8.67 17.99
CA GLU A 103 -48.02 -8.10 17.83
C GLU A 103 -48.31 -7.79 16.37
N TYR A 104 -49.52 -8.14 15.89
CA TYR A 104 -50.00 -7.74 14.58
C TYR A 104 -51.48 -7.31 14.65
N LYS A 105 -51.75 -6.08 14.21
CA LYS A 105 -53.10 -5.48 14.22
C LYS A 105 -53.81 -5.56 15.57
N GLY A 106 -53.04 -5.44 16.67
CA GLY A 106 -53.58 -5.46 18.04
C GLY A 106 -53.88 -6.86 18.60
N TYR A 107 -53.27 -7.88 18.04
CA TYR A 107 -53.31 -9.27 18.54
C TYR A 107 -51.88 -9.78 18.76
N ASN A 108 -51.65 -10.39 19.91
CA ASN A 108 -50.41 -11.13 20.16
C ASN A 108 -50.40 -12.43 19.37
N TYR A 109 -49.25 -12.75 18.83
CA TYR A 109 -49.04 -13.99 18.10
C TYR A 109 -47.65 -14.61 18.45
N ARG A 110 -47.53 -15.93 18.17
CA ARG A 110 -46.27 -16.68 18.27
C ARG A 110 -46.07 -17.50 17.00
N ILE A 111 -44.84 -17.57 16.56
CA ILE A 111 -44.42 -18.46 15.46
C ILE A 111 -43.50 -19.52 16.07
N THR A 112 -43.88 -20.78 15.93
CA THR A 112 -43.11 -21.90 16.47
C THR A 112 -41.88 -22.19 15.62
N LYS A 113 -40.98 -23.04 16.10
CA LYS A 113 -39.83 -23.54 15.36
C LYS A 113 -40.18 -24.22 14.03
N ASP A 114 -41.40 -24.75 13.90
CA ASP A 114 -41.91 -25.35 12.68
C ASP A 114 -42.66 -24.35 11.80
N TYR A 115 -42.50 -23.05 12.07
CA TYR A 115 -43.13 -21.91 11.40
C TYR A 115 -44.66 -21.88 11.47
N GLU A 116 -45.27 -22.57 12.45
CA GLU A 116 -46.69 -22.50 12.69
C GLU A 116 -47.07 -21.21 13.44
N VAL A 117 -48.03 -20.47 12.92
CA VAL A 117 -48.57 -19.23 13.53
C VAL A 117 -49.67 -19.55 14.53
N ILE A 118 -49.52 -19.10 15.75
CA ILE A 118 -50.51 -19.20 16.83
C ILE A 118 -50.92 -17.81 17.26
N ILE A 119 -52.20 -17.43 17.15
CA ILE A 119 -52.74 -16.18 17.67
C ILE A 119 -53.10 -16.41 19.14
N GLU A 120 -52.49 -15.63 20.04
CA GLU A 120 -52.60 -15.77 21.49
C GLU A 120 -53.72 -14.92 22.08
N GLY A 121 -54.29 -14.00 21.30
CA GLY A 121 -55.41 -13.15 21.68
C GLY A 121 -55.18 -11.67 21.42
N LYS A 122 -56.19 -10.85 21.74
CA LYS A 122 -56.18 -9.41 21.52
C LYS A 122 -55.29 -8.71 22.55
N THR A 123 -54.46 -7.77 22.07
CA THR A 123 -53.65 -6.94 22.93
C THR A 123 -54.54 -5.83 23.56
N ASN A 124 -54.80 -5.95 24.85
CA ASN A 124 -55.56 -4.92 25.58
C ASN A 124 -54.69 -3.74 25.97
N ILE A 125 -53.39 -3.95 26.17
CA ILE A 125 -52.38 -2.95 26.53
C ILE A 125 -51.37 -2.87 25.42
N ARG A 126 -51.09 -1.69 24.91
CA ARG A 126 -50.04 -1.44 23.93
C ARG A 126 -48.97 -0.56 24.55
N ILE A 127 -47.70 -1.02 24.44
CA ILE A 127 -46.51 -0.28 24.83
C ILE A 127 -45.70 -0.01 23.55
N LYS A 128 -45.73 1.23 23.07
CA LYS A 128 -44.89 1.69 21.95
C LYS A 128 -43.66 2.36 22.51
N THR A 129 -42.52 2.03 21.95
CA THR A 129 -41.23 2.57 22.39
C THR A 129 -40.44 3.05 21.19
N GLU A 130 -39.75 4.17 21.34
CA GLU A 130 -38.86 4.73 20.35
C GLU A 130 -37.61 5.26 21.03
N ILE A 131 -36.43 5.00 20.47
CA ILE A 131 -35.15 5.48 20.97
C ILE A 131 -34.55 6.47 19.97
N THR A 132 -33.91 7.53 20.48
CA THR A 132 -33.28 8.59 19.67
C THR A 132 -31.96 9.06 20.32
N PRO A 133 -30.84 9.12 19.62
CA PRO A 133 -30.65 8.69 18.22
C PRO A 133 -30.67 7.15 18.11
N LYS A 134 -30.86 6.63 16.90
CA LYS A 134 -30.73 5.18 16.58
C LYS A 134 -29.29 4.78 16.24
N GLU A 135 -28.54 5.74 15.70
CA GLU A 135 -27.12 5.59 15.38
C GLU A 135 -26.28 5.55 16.66
N CYS A 136 -25.06 5.07 16.51
CA CYS A 136 -24.05 5.08 17.55
C CYS A 136 -23.82 6.49 18.08
N THR A 137 -23.78 6.66 19.41
CA THR A 137 -23.70 7.98 20.03
C THR A 137 -22.91 7.96 21.35
N LYS A 138 -22.13 9.01 21.59
CA LYS A 138 -21.49 9.26 22.89
C LYS A 138 -22.41 9.95 23.89
N GLU A 139 -23.53 10.44 23.43
CA GLU A 139 -24.52 11.10 24.25
C GLU A 139 -25.51 10.10 24.89
N ASN A 140 -26.31 10.54 25.83
CA ASN A 140 -27.40 9.74 26.36
C ASN A 140 -28.51 9.58 25.31
N VAL A 141 -29.11 8.40 25.29
CA VAL A 141 -30.26 8.11 24.41
C VAL A 141 -31.55 8.54 25.10
N VAL A 142 -32.42 9.14 24.34
CA VAL A 142 -33.78 9.44 24.77
C VAL A 142 -34.71 8.30 24.36
N MET A 143 -35.47 7.77 25.32
CA MET A 143 -36.47 6.72 25.06
C MET A 143 -37.86 7.28 25.33
N ASN A 144 -38.67 7.37 24.28
CA ASN A 144 -40.08 7.71 24.38
C ASN A 144 -40.89 6.42 24.57
N VAL A 145 -41.78 6.41 25.54
CA VAL A 145 -42.64 5.26 25.86
C VAL A 145 -44.10 5.71 25.94
N GLU A 146 -44.88 5.31 24.95
CA GLU A 146 -46.33 5.54 24.90
C GLU A 146 -47.06 4.28 25.33
N ILE A 147 -47.91 4.41 26.35
CA ILE A 147 -48.70 3.30 26.88
C ILE A 147 -50.17 3.60 26.70
N THR A 148 -50.88 2.71 26.01
CA THR A 148 -52.32 2.82 25.80
C THR A 148 -53.03 1.56 26.22
N SER A 149 -54.25 1.67 26.77
CA SER A 149 -55.11 0.53 27.05
C SER A 149 -56.49 0.77 26.45
N ASN A 150 -57.06 -0.28 25.82
CA ASN A 150 -58.28 -0.21 25.04
C ASN A 150 -59.55 -0.64 25.80
N GLU A 151 -59.43 -1.44 26.85
CA GLU A 151 -60.57 -2.08 27.52
C GLU A 151 -60.71 -1.72 29.02
N SER A 152 -59.60 -1.36 29.66
CA SER A 152 -59.61 -1.01 31.10
C SER A 152 -58.54 0.04 31.42
N PRO A 153 -58.78 0.95 32.36
CA PRO A 153 -57.79 1.92 32.79
C PRO A 153 -56.51 1.29 33.29
N ILE A 154 -55.38 1.96 33.08
CA ILE A 154 -54.09 1.55 33.60
C ILE A 154 -54.10 1.74 35.11
N LYS A 155 -53.84 0.65 35.86
CA LYS A 155 -53.74 0.62 37.31
C LYS A 155 -52.36 0.97 37.80
N ARG A 156 -51.33 0.37 37.14
CA ARG A 156 -49.93 0.51 37.55
C ARG A 156 -48.99 0.35 36.37
N ILE A 157 -47.93 1.16 36.39
CA ILE A 157 -46.77 1.00 35.51
C ILE A 157 -45.54 0.72 36.40
N VAL A 158 -44.83 -0.39 36.16
CA VAL A 158 -43.52 -0.65 36.75
C VAL A 158 -42.49 -0.22 35.73
N GLU A 159 -41.75 0.82 36.06
CA GLU A 159 -40.68 1.38 35.22
C GLU A 159 -39.36 0.69 35.57
N PRO A 160 -38.40 0.60 34.64
CA PRO A 160 -37.05 0.14 34.95
C PRO A 160 -36.39 1.00 36.04
N GLU A 161 -35.62 0.36 36.91
CA GLU A 161 -34.85 1.08 37.91
C GLU A 161 -33.76 1.94 37.26
N ASN A 162 -33.42 3.08 37.90
CA ASN A 162 -32.34 3.99 37.52
C ASN A 162 -32.55 4.78 36.19
N LEU A 163 -33.76 4.93 35.70
CA LEU A 163 -34.07 5.88 34.65
C LEU A 163 -34.53 7.20 35.21
N SER A 164 -34.08 8.32 34.60
CA SER A 164 -34.59 9.66 34.85
C SER A 164 -35.43 10.11 33.66
N LYS A 165 -36.35 11.07 33.91
CA LYS A 165 -37.15 11.69 32.85
C LYS A 165 -36.69 13.13 32.61
N ASN A 166 -36.73 13.56 31.36
CA ASN A 166 -36.56 14.96 31.00
C ASN A 166 -37.83 15.79 31.29
N SER A 167 -37.81 17.10 30.98
CA SER A 167 -38.96 18.00 31.17
C SER A 167 -40.18 17.65 30.31
N GLU A 168 -40.01 16.84 29.26
CA GLU A 168 -41.05 16.39 28.34
C GLU A 168 -41.65 15.04 28.76
N GLY A 169 -41.08 14.40 29.80
CA GLY A 169 -41.55 13.13 30.34
C GLY A 169 -40.90 11.90 29.68
N GLU A 170 -39.92 12.10 28.77
CA GLU A 170 -39.20 11.04 28.11
C GLU A 170 -38.05 10.50 28.99
N TYR A 171 -37.75 9.23 28.88
CA TYR A 171 -36.69 8.59 29.67
C TYR A 171 -35.32 8.88 29.11
N ILE A 172 -34.38 9.23 29.98
CA ILE A 172 -32.98 9.43 29.65
C ILE A 172 -32.21 8.15 29.99
N VAL A 173 -31.65 7.51 28.97
CA VAL A 173 -30.87 6.30 29.09
C VAL A 173 -29.39 6.63 28.96
N SER A 174 -28.60 6.32 29.97
CA SER A 174 -27.17 6.66 30.03
C SER A 174 -26.25 5.46 29.87
N LYS A 175 -26.78 4.24 29.80
CA LYS A 175 -26.07 2.98 29.66
C LYS A 175 -26.79 2.05 28.71
N ASN A 176 -26.02 1.18 28.03
CA ASN A 176 -26.58 0.08 27.26
C ASN A 176 -27.18 -0.97 28.18
N GLY A 177 -28.18 -1.67 27.70
CA GLY A 177 -28.85 -2.70 28.49
C GLY A 177 -30.28 -2.94 28.08
N GLN A 178 -30.97 -3.75 28.86
CA GLN A 178 -32.37 -4.07 28.68
C GLN A 178 -33.21 -3.36 29.72
N TYR A 179 -34.23 -2.64 29.27
CA TYR A 179 -35.12 -1.81 30.07
C TYR A 179 -36.53 -2.37 29.96
N LYS A 180 -37.02 -2.99 31.06
CA LYS A 180 -38.29 -3.71 31.09
C LYS A 180 -39.40 -2.85 31.70
N PHE A 181 -40.48 -2.63 30.98
CA PHE A 181 -41.71 -1.99 31.42
C PHE A 181 -42.78 -3.06 31.65
N ILE A 182 -43.51 -2.98 32.79
CA ILE A 182 -44.64 -3.84 33.07
C ILE A 182 -45.84 -2.95 33.35
N VAL A 183 -46.94 -3.23 32.67
CA VAL A 183 -48.20 -2.45 32.78
C VAL A 183 -49.30 -3.38 33.22
N GLU A 184 -50.01 -2.99 34.27
CA GLU A 184 -51.17 -3.68 34.83
C GLU A 184 -52.41 -2.76 34.72
N THR A 185 -53.54 -3.31 34.26
CA THR A 185 -54.83 -2.61 34.18
C THR A 185 -55.73 -2.94 35.38
N GLU A 186 -56.80 -2.20 35.56
CA GLU A 186 -57.74 -2.40 36.68
C GLU A 186 -58.49 -3.73 36.61
N ASN A 187 -58.68 -4.32 35.40
CA ASN A 187 -59.27 -5.63 35.21
C ASN A 187 -58.26 -6.77 35.42
N GLY A 188 -56.97 -6.49 35.67
CA GLY A 188 -55.94 -7.45 35.98
C GLY A 188 -55.14 -7.95 34.77
N ASP A 189 -55.28 -7.35 33.58
CA ASP A 189 -54.43 -7.67 32.43
C ASP A 189 -53.02 -7.10 32.68
N ILE A 190 -52.01 -7.92 32.37
CA ILE A 190 -50.60 -7.55 32.50
C ILE A 190 -49.90 -7.69 31.16
N THR A 191 -49.14 -6.69 30.78
CA THR A 191 -48.28 -6.70 29.59
C THR A 191 -46.89 -6.21 29.96
N GLU A 192 -45.87 -6.82 29.40
CA GLU A 192 -44.48 -6.39 29.56
C GLU A 192 -43.81 -6.09 28.22
N LYS A 193 -42.94 -5.11 28.22
CA LYS A 193 -42.11 -4.75 27.07
C LYS A 193 -40.68 -4.50 27.52
N THR A 194 -39.74 -5.18 26.92
CA THR A 194 -38.31 -4.93 27.09
C THR A 194 -37.82 -4.12 25.91
N VAL A 195 -37.10 -3.05 26.20
CA VAL A 195 -36.39 -2.22 25.21
C VAL A 195 -34.90 -2.43 25.39
N THR A 196 -34.22 -2.81 24.32
CA THR A 196 -32.77 -2.93 24.33
C THR A 196 -32.17 -1.66 23.78
N VAL A 197 -31.23 -1.08 24.53
CA VAL A 197 -30.36 0.02 24.08
C VAL A 197 -28.94 -0.53 23.97
N SER A 198 -28.34 -0.40 22.80
CA SER A 198 -27.01 -0.94 22.47
C SER A 198 -26.22 -0.02 21.55
N ASN A 199 -26.52 1.28 21.59
CA ASN A 199 -25.93 2.28 20.70
C ASN A 199 -25.24 3.43 21.44
N ILE A 200 -25.01 3.30 22.76
CA ILE A 200 -24.24 4.26 23.54
C ILE A 200 -22.79 3.83 23.58
N ASP A 201 -21.90 4.75 23.20
CA ASP A 201 -20.46 4.56 23.26
C ASP A 201 -19.81 5.86 23.78
N LYS A 202 -19.32 5.83 25.00
CA LYS A 202 -18.71 6.98 25.69
C LYS A 202 -17.18 6.86 25.82
N LEU A 203 -16.62 5.73 25.43
CA LEU A 203 -15.20 5.48 25.55
C LEU A 203 -14.49 5.77 24.23
N PRO A 204 -13.39 6.54 24.26
CA PRO A 204 -12.61 6.78 23.04
C PRO A 204 -11.82 5.52 22.64
N PRO A 205 -11.36 5.43 21.38
CA PRO A 205 -10.44 4.40 20.93
C PRO A 205 -9.25 4.24 21.87
N LYS A 206 -8.69 3.02 21.95
CA LYS A 206 -7.50 2.73 22.76
C LYS A 206 -6.31 3.58 22.34
N ASP A 207 -5.39 3.82 23.26
CA ASP A 207 -4.11 4.45 22.93
C ASP A 207 -3.36 3.59 21.91
N PHE A 208 -2.82 4.22 20.87
CA PHE A 208 -2.12 3.53 19.79
C PHE A 208 -0.89 4.30 19.31
N LYS A 209 -0.03 3.60 18.59
CA LYS A 209 1.15 4.13 17.93
C LYS A 209 1.01 3.92 16.44
N PRO A 210 1.18 4.96 15.59
CA PRO A 210 1.09 4.79 14.15
C PRO A 210 2.33 4.02 13.63
N GLU A 211 2.13 3.07 12.74
CA GLU A 211 3.19 2.48 11.95
C GLU A 211 3.43 3.31 10.70
N ILE A 212 4.71 3.67 10.43
CA ILE A 212 5.06 4.55 9.32
C ILE A 212 6.05 3.85 8.40
N GLU A 213 5.64 3.63 7.16
CA GLU A 213 6.50 3.18 6.08
C GLU A 213 7.08 4.38 5.34
N LYS A 214 8.38 4.29 4.96
CA LYS A 214 9.10 5.35 4.23
C LYS A 214 9.54 4.85 2.87
N SER A 215 9.30 5.64 1.83
CA SER A 215 9.80 5.40 0.49
C SER A 215 10.21 6.75 -0.13
N GLY A 216 11.50 6.94 -0.36
CA GLY A 216 12.03 8.19 -0.89
C GLY A 216 11.62 9.41 -0.06
N THR A 217 10.88 10.34 -0.68
CA THR A 217 10.31 11.55 -0.04
C THR A 217 8.87 11.37 0.42
N THR A 218 8.39 10.13 0.45
CA THR A 218 7.01 9.77 0.81
C THR A 218 6.99 9.01 2.13
N ILE A 219 5.99 9.28 2.96
CA ILE A 219 5.62 8.44 4.09
C ILE A 219 4.21 7.91 3.87
N LYS A 220 3.99 6.64 4.27
CA LYS A 220 2.69 6.01 4.31
C LYS A 220 2.40 5.58 5.74
N ILE A 221 1.29 6.04 6.27
CA ILE A 221 0.85 5.79 7.64
C ILE A 221 -0.15 4.64 7.61
N LYS A 222 0.10 3.59 8.40
CA LYS A 222 -0.85 2.47 8.55
C LYS A 222 -1.88 2.80 9.62
N GLU A 223 -3.10 2.44 9.33
CA GLU A 223 -4.25 2.55 10.21
C GLU A 223 -4.30 1.32 11.13
N ASN A 224 -4.00 1.49 12.40
CA ASN A 224 -3.87 0.39 13.36
C ASN A 224 -4.50 0.70 14.73
N ALA A 225 -5.38 1.70 14.81
CA ALA A 225 -6.13 1.96 16.04
C ALA A 225 -7.18 0.86 16.27
N GLU A 226 -7.38 0.52 17.53
CA GLU A 226 -8.42 -0.39 17.98
C GLU A 226 -9.38 0.38 18.91
N ASP A 227 -10.63 0.01 18.85
CA ASP A 227 -11.62 0.54 19.78
C ASP A 227 -11.66 -0.26 21.07
N GLN A 228 -12.35 0.27 22.09
CA GLN A 228 -12.54 -0.42 23.37
C GLN A 228 -13.44 -1.65 23.19
N GLU A 229 -13.36 -2.60 24.13
CA GLU A 229 -14.27 -3.74 24.16
C GLU A 229 -15.68 -3.31 24.54
N GLU A 230 -16.70 -3.98 24.01
CA GLU A 230 -18.10 -3.70 24.32
C GLU A 230 -18.42 -3.93 25.79
N THR A 231 -19.09 -2.95 26.42
CA THR A 231 -19.54 -2.96 27.81
C THR A 231 -20.88 -2.26 27.94
N GLU A 232 -21.40 -2.12 29.16
CA GLU A 232 -22.62 -1.30 29.39
C GLU A 232 -22.44 0.20 29.04
N GLU A 233 -21.21 0.71 28.99
CA GLU A 233 -20.88 2.11 28.67
C GLU A 233 -20.29 2.28 27.27
N ASN A 234 -20.03 1.18 26.59
CA ASN A 234 -19.41 1.15 25.28
C ASN A 234 -20.03 0.04 24.43
N ALA A 235 -20.74 0.41 23.41
CA ALA A 235 -21.33 -0.47 22.41
C ALA A 235 -21.08 0.12 21.02
N CYS A 236 -21.45 -0.62 19.97
CA CYS A 236 -21.23 -0.20 18.60
C CYS A 236 -19.75 0.10 18.28
N SER A 237 -18.83 -0.69 18.86
CA SER A 237 -17.38 -0.58 18.71
C SER A 237 -16.90 -0.51 17.27
N GLY A 238 -15.78 0.13 17.08
CA GLY A 238 -15.02 0.14 15.84
C GLY A 238 -14.69 1.54 15.35
N ILE A 239 -13.54 1.62 14.71
CA ILE A 239 -13.03 2.88 14.16
C ILE A 239 -13.82 3.24 12.88
N GLU A 240 -14.26 4.48 12.79
CA GLU A 240 -14.98 5.01 11.63
C GLU A 240 -14.03 5.71 10.65
N LYS A 241 -13.10 6.53 11.17
CA LYS A 241 -12.19 7.33 10.32
C LYS A 241 -10.91 7.73 11.04
N TYR A 242 -9.94 8.17 10.22
CA TYR A 242 -8.66 8.71 10.67
C TYR A 242 -8.43 10.12 10.14
N GLU A 243 -7.67 10.90 10.90
CA GLU A 243 -7.09 12.17 10.46
C GLU A 243 -5.58 12.14 10.63
N TYR A 244 -4.84 12.54 9.60
CA TYR A 244 -3.37 12.43 9.53
C TYR A 244 -2.74 13.80 9.69
N TYR A 245 -1.68 13.87 10.49
CA TYR A 245 -0.99 15.12 10.79
C TYR A 245 0.52 14.96 10.66
N VAL A 246 1.15 15.94 9.97
CA VAL A 246 2.61 16.07 9.86
C VAL A 246 2.99 17.49 10.24
N ASP A 247 3.83 17.66 11.27
CA ASP A 247 4.18 18.95 11.88
C ASP A 247 2.95 19.82 12.21
N GLY A 248 1.89 19.19 12.69
CA GLY A 248 0.62 19.84 13.03
C GLY A 248 -0.27 20.23 11.86
N LYS A 249 0.17 20.04 10.63
CA LYS A 249 -0.64 20.26 9.44
C LYS A 249 -1.45 19.00 9.11
N LYS A 250 -2.76 19.14 8.89
CA LYS A 250 -3.66 18.06 8.48
C LYS A 250 -3.50 17.71 7.00
N TYR A 251 -3.57 16.42 6.69
CA TYR A 251 -3.56 15.85 5.34
C TYR A 251 -4.79 14.98 5.12
N ASP A 252 -5.30 14.94 3.88
CA ASP A 252 -6.50 14.18 3.51
C ASP A 252 -6.22 12.72 3.13
N SER A 253 -4.93 12.33 3.11
CA SER A 253 -4.47 10.99 2.76
C SER A 253 -3.47 10.48 3.78
N ASN A 254 -3.45 9.16 3.99
CA ASN A 254 -2.42 8.47 4.79
C ASN A 254 -1.06 8.36 4.04
N GLU A 255 -1.01 8.76 2.77
CA GLU A 255 0.22 8.84 1.97
C GLU A 255 0.58 10.30 1.74
N ILE A 256 1.69 10.74 2.35
CA ILE A 256 2.17 12.12 2.30
C ILE A 256 3.46 12.16 1.47
N THR A 257 3.42 12.88 0.36
CA THR A 257 4.49 12.94 -0.65
C THR A 257 5.24 14.27 -0.60
N ASN A 258 6.37 14.35 -1.33
CA ASN A 258 7.18 15.56 -1.50
C ASN A 258 7.75 16.14 -0.18
N LEU A 259 8.04 15.28 0.79
CA LEU A 259 8.73 15.67 2.01
C LEU A 259 10.20 15.98 1.72
N THR A 260 10.77 16.95 2.42
CA THR A 260 12.15 17.41 2.19
C THR A 260 13.16 16.42 2.79
N ILE A 261 14.10 15.96 1.97
CA ILE A 261 15.21 15.10 2.38
C ILE A 261 16.05 15.78 3.47
N GLY A 262 16.42 14.99 4.48
CA GLY A 262 17.23 15.45 5.61
C GLY A 262 16.41 16.07 6.73
N ASN A 263 15.15 16.46 6.48
CA ASN A 263 14.26 16.98 7.52
C ASN A 263 13.68 15.85 8.37
N THR A 264 13.36 16.19 9.61
CA THR A 264 12.64 15.32 10.54
C THR A 264 11.26 15.91 10.74
N TYR A 265 10.24 15.09 10.62
CA TYR A 265 8.83 15.44 10.74
C TYR A 265 8.21 14.76 11.94
N LEU A 266 7.34 15.46 12.65
CA LEU A 266 6.51 14.88 13.71
C LEU A 266 5.18 14.42 13.10
N VAL A 267 4.91 13.12 13.20
CA VAL A 267 3.73 12.48 12.60
C VAL A 267 2.84 11.94 13.72
N TYR A 268 1.55 12.25 13.67
CA TYR A 268 0.54 11.63 14.51
C TYR A 268 -0.78 11.47 13.76
N VAL A 269 -1.64 10.62 14.31
CA VAL A 269 -2.95 10.29 13.76
C VAL A 269 -4.00 10.50 14.83
N ILE A 270 -5.18 10.96 14.45
CA ILE A 270 -6.37 10.96 15.31
C ILE A 270 -7.34 9.93 14.76
N ALA A 271 -7.67 8.92 15.56
CA ALA A 271 -8.68 7.92 15.24
C ALA A 271 -10.01 8.35 15.87
N PHE A 272 -11.10 8.19 15.12
CA PHE A 272 -12.46 8.43 15.57
C PHE A 272 -13.25 7.13 15.50
N ASP A 273 -14.00 6.82 16.58
CA ASP A 273 -14.95 5.73 16.58
C ASP A 273 -16.29 6.14 15.92
N LYS A 274 -17.23 5.20 15.84
CA LYS A 274 -18.54 5.41 15.25
C LYS A 274 -19.44 6.36 16.04
N ALA A 275 -19.19 6.53 17.34
CA ALA A 275 -19.90 7.47 18.20
C ALA A 275 -19.33 8.89 18.16
N GLY A 276 -18.17 9.07 17.50
CA GLY A 276 -17.48 10.34 17.38
C GLY A 276 -16.58 10.68 18.57
N ASN A 277 -16.22 9.69 19.44
CA ASN A 277 -15.12 9.87 20.37
C ASN A 277 -13.80 9.76 19.60
N SER A 278 -12.70 10.27 20.15
CA SER A 278 -11.43 10.26 19.43
C SER A 278 -10.23 10.11 20.35
N THR A 279 -9.20 9.45 19.83
CA THR A 279 -7.89 9.32 20.47
C THR A 279 -6.80 9.78 19.53
N LYS A 280 -5.90 10.63 20.03
CA LYS A 280 -4.67 11.01 19.35
C LYS A 280 -3.60 9.95 19.62
N SER A 281 -2.95 9.44 18.58
CA SER A 281 -1.79 8.53 18.71
C SER A 281 -0.61 9.18 19.41
N SER A 282 0.39 8.38 19.79
CA SER A 282 1.73 8.90 20.08
C SER A 282 2.29 9.68 18.87
N GLU A 283 3.16 10.66 19.13
CA GLU A 283 3.88 11.39 18.08
C GLU A 283 5.15 10.61 17.70
N GLU A 284 5.33 10.39 16.41
CA GLU A 284 6.50 9.70 15.86
C GLU A 284 7.40 10.68 15.10
N SER A 285 8.69 10.62 15.41
CA SER A 285 9.71 11.45 14.74
C SER A 285 10.25 10.70 13.52
N VAL A 286 9.98 11.21 12.32
CA VAL A 286 10.31 10.56 11.06
C VAL A 286 11.33 11.40 10.28
N LYS A 287 12.56 10.94 10.21
CA LYS A 287 13.59 11.55 9.37
C LYS A 287 13.47 11.03 7.94
N ILE A 288 13.35 11.93 6.97
CA ILE A 288 13.32 11.59 5.55
C ILE A 288 14.74 11.40 5.05
N THR A 289 15.03 10.17 4.63
CA THR A 289 16.33 9.78 4.06
C THR A 289 16.07 8.98 2.79
N VAL A 290 16.77 9.32 1.72
CA VAL A 290 16.73 8.51 0.50
C VAL A 290 17.80 7.44 0.59
N GLN A 291 17.43 6.20 0.32
CA GLN A 291 18.37 5.10 0.15
C GLN A 291 18.62 4.91 -1.34
N TYR A 292 19.89 4.76 -1.70
CA TYR A 292 20.29 4.59 -3.09
C TYR A 292 20.75 3.15 -3.34
N LYS A 293 20.24 2.55 -4.41
CA LYS A 293 20.66 1.21 -4.86
C LYS A 293 21.83 1.26 -5.84
N LYS A 294 22.04 2.41 -6.50
CA LYS A 294 23.16 2.63 -7.43
C LYS A 294 23.69 4.04 -7.30
N ILE A 295 25.02 4.18 -7.27
CA ILE A 295 25.71 5.46 -7.21
C ILE A 295 26.82 5.47 -8.26
N SER A 296 26.99 6.60 -8.95
CA SER A 296 28.08 6.86 -9.88
C SER A 296 28.64 8.26 -9.63
N ALA A 297 29.95 8.37 -9.45
CA ALA A 297 30.62 9.65 -9.27
C ALA A 297 31.59 9.89 -10.42
N GLY A 298 31.65 11.12 -10.88
CA GLY A 298 32.65 11.53 -11.87
C GLY A 298 34.07 11.44 -11.30
N PRO A 299 35.06 11.02 -12.11
CA PRO A 299 36.44 10.76 -11.66
C PRO A 299 37.12 11.97 -10.99
N THR A 300 36.77 13.19 -11.32
CA THR A 300 37.33 14.43 -10.68
C THR A 300 36.48 14.93 -9.51
N GLY A 301 35.46 14.18 -9.07
CA GLY A 301 34.65 14.49 -7.91
C GLY A 301 33.63 15.61 -8.13
N GLY A 302 33.32 15.97 -9.37
CA GLY A 302 32.41 17.06 -9.69
C GLY A 302 30.94 16.73 -9.43
N SER A 303 30.40 15.74 -10.14
CA SER A 303 29.00 15.34 -10.07
C SER A 303 28.85 13.93 -9.54
N VAL A 304 27.84 13.73 -8.70
CA VAL A 304 27.42 12.42 -8.22
C VAL A 304 25.98 12.16 -8.68
N LEU A 305 25.77 10.99 -9.27
CA LEU A 305 24.46 10.49 -9.67
C LEU A 305 24.07 9.32 -8.78
N ALA A 306 22.78 9.15 -8.53
CA ALA A 306 22.27 7.98 -7.86
C ALA A 306 20.89 7.56 -8.39
N ILE A 307 20.60 6.29 -8.27
CA ILE A 307 19.25 5.72 -8.45
C ILE A 307 18.79 5.23 -7.09
N ASP A 308 17.63 5.67 -6.65
CA ASP A 308 17.02 5.20 -5.40
C ASP A 308 16.28 3.85 -5.60
N PHE A 309 15.72 3.31 -4.51
CA PHE A 309 14.98 2.04 -4.57
C PHE A 309 13.65 2.15 -5.32
N ASP A 310 13.17 3.37 -5.57
CA ASP A 310 11.98 3.64 -6.38
C ASP A 310 12.33 3.95 -7.85
N ASP A 311 13.58 3.69 -8.27
CA ASP A 311 14.10 3.94 -9.63
C ASP A 311 14.18 5.41 -10.04
N ASN A 312 14.11 6.37 -9.10
CA ASN A 312 14.27 7.78 -9.40
C ASN A 312 15.73 8.15 -9.56
N LEU A 313 16.00 9.10 -10.47
CA LEU A 313 17.32 9.64 -10.73
C LEU A 313 17.60 10.89 -9.88
N TRP A 314 18.73 10.87 -9.16
CA TRP A 314 19.19 11.93 -8.28
C TRP A 314 20.58 12.42 -8.69
N GLN A 315 20.84 13.69 -8.45
CA GLN A 315 22.15 14.33 -8.68
C GLN A 315 22.52 15.32 -7.56
N TRP A 316 23.80 15.37 -7.22
CA TRP A 316 24.41 16.39 -6.37
C TRP A 316 25.91 16.55 -6.69
N GLY A 317 26.60 17.51 -6.08
CA GLY A 317 28.05 17.76 -6.22
C GLY A 317 28.39 19.05 -6.95
N ILE A 318 29.68 19.38 -7.02
CA ILE A 318 30.20 20.60 -7.64
C ILE A 318 30.11 20.47 -9.16
N GLY A 319 29.69 21.54 -9.85
CA GLY A 319 29.63 21.59 -11.32
C GLY A 319 28.26 21.17 -11.90
N SER A 320 27.33 20.71 -11.09
CA SER A 320 25.93 20.66 -11.50
C SER A 320 25.30 22.03 -11.28
N ASN A 321 24.90 22.73 -12.33
CA ASN A 321 24.05 23.94 -12.22
C ASN A 321 22.67 23.62 -11.59
N GLN A 322 22.52 22.43 -11.05
CA GLN A 322 21.30 21.83 -10.50
C GLN A 322 21.43 21.46 -9.01
N ILE A 323 22.44 21.97 -8.31
CA ILE A 323 22.44 21.87 -6.85
C ILE A 323 21.38 22.84 -6.36
N ASP A 324 20.46 22.40 -5.51
CA ASP A 324 19.70 23.36 -4.74
C ASP A 324 20.71 24.14 -3.88
N GLU A 325 20.36 25.36 -3.53
CA GLU A 325 21.25 26.26 -2.75
C GLU A 325 21.69 25.64 -1.41
N SER A 326 21.07 24.49 -1.01
CA SER A 326 21.38 23.76 0.22
C SER A 326 22.45 22.66 0.04
N GLY A 327 22.90 22.38 -1.19
CA GLY A 327 23.86 21.28 -1.50
C GLY A 327 23.29 19.88 -1.34
N LYS A 328 21.95 19.73 -1.25
CA LYS A 328 21.28 18.44 -1.07
C LYS A 328 21.05 17.73 -2.41
N PRO A 329 20.90 16.37 -2.41
CA PRO A 329 20.50 15.64 -3.61
C PRO A 329 19.19 16.15 -4.20
N LYS A 330 19.18 16.37 -5.52
CA LYS A 330 18.01 16.80 -6.28
C LYS A 330 17.53 15.68 -7.20
N LYS A 331 16.23 15.41 -7.21
CA LYS A 331 15.59 14.54 -8.21
C LYS A 331 15.56 15.26 -9.56
N LEU A 332 15.99 14.58 -10.64
CA LEU A 332 16.19 15.23 -11.94
C LEU A 332 14.98 15.12 -12.86
N VAL A 333 14.30 13.97 -12.87
CA VAL A 333 13.20 13.71 -13.79
C VAL A 333 12.04 13.06 -13.03
N ASP A 334 10.84 13.59 -13.18
CA ASP A 334 9.64 13.02 -12.62
C ASP A 334 8.96 12.06 -13.60
N GLY A 335 8.38 10.97 -13.07
CA GLY A 335 7.61 10.00 -13.85
C GLY A 335 8.42 9.07 -14.74
N THR A 336 9.77 9.17 -14.73
CA THR A 336 10.67 8.27 -15.47
C THR A 336 11.46 7.40 -14.50
N LYS A 337 11.53 6.10 -14.77
CA LYS A 337 12.29 5.11 -14.00
C LYS A 337 13.62 4.81 -14.68
N PHE A 338 14.70 4.78 -13.89
CA PHE A 338 16.06 4.58 -14.40
C PHE A 338 16.68 3.29 -13.87
N VAL A 339 17.47 2.62 -14.73
CA VAL A 339 18.11 1.33 -14.41
C VAL A 339 19.64 1.43 -14.36
N ASP A 340 20.24 2.40 -15.06
CA ASP A 340 21.69 2.61 -15.09
C ASP A 340 22.07 4.08 -15.17
N ILE A 341 23.25 4.42 -14.62
CA ILE A 341 23.82 5.78 -14.56
C ILE A 341 25.32 5.78 -14.72
N ILE A 342 25.84 6.79 -15.40
CA ILE A 342 27.27 7.08 -15.49
C ILE A 342 27.49 8.60 -15.32
N ALA A 343 28.30 8.95 -14.35
CA ALA A 343 28.85 10.31 -14.19
C ALA A 343 30.25 10.36 -14.84
N THR A 344 30.51 11.38 -15.66
CA THR A 344 31.82 11.57 -16.32
C THR A 344 32.52 12.84 -15.85
N ASP A 345 33.80 13.01 -16.21
CA ASP A 345 34.59 14.19 -15.88
C ASP A 345 34.23 15.46 -16.67
N ILE A 346 33.68 15.29 -17.85
CA ILE A 346 33.44 16.37 -18.82
C ILE A 346 32.07 17.05 -18.63
N ASN A 347 31.58 17.09 -17.41
CA ASN A 347 30.27 17.63 -17.09
C ASN A 347 29.10 17.00 -17.86
N LYS A 348 29.33 15.86 -18.54
CA LYS A 348 28.27 15.05 -19.15
C LYS A 348 27.87 13.92 -18.22
N SER A 349 26.60 13.71 -18.13
CA SER A 349 26.02 12.59 -17.38
C SER A 349 25.14 11.78 -18.31
N PHE A 350 25.06 10.48 -18.02
CA PHE A 350 24.22 9.56 -18.78
C PHE A 350 23.37 8.71 -17.83
N ALA A 351 22.16 8.37 -18.29
CA ALA A 351 21.30 7.40 -17.62
C ALA A 351 20.54 6.56 -18.65
N ILE A 352 20.19 5.35 -18.27
CA ILE A 352 19.34 4.45 -19.07
C ILE A 352 18.03 4.29 -18.32
N ASP A 353 16.89 4.57 -18.98
CA ASP A 353 15.58 4.36 -18.40
C ASP A 353 15.13 2.88 -18.51
N GLU A 354 14.01 2.51 -17.87
CA GLU A 354 13.48 1.15 -17.92
C GLU A 354 13.02 0.71 -19.32
N GLU A 355 12.70 1.69 -20.19
CA GLU A 355 12.40 1.45 -21.59
C GLU A 355 13.66 1.33 -22.46
N LYS A 356 14.87 1.38 -21.83
CA LYS A 356 16.20 1.33 -22.48
C LYS A 356 16.53 2.51 -23.38
N ASN A 357 15.88 3.67 -23.18
CA ASN A 357 16.33 4.88 -23.83
C ASN A 357 17.54 5.45 -23.11
N LEU A 358 18.51 5.98 -23.87
CA LEU A 358 19.63 6.70 -23.30
C LEU A 358 19.27 8.17 -23.09
N TRP A 359 19.59 8.67 -21.89
CA TRP A 359 19.46 10.07 -21.50
C TRP A 359 20.84 10.66 -21.32
N SER A 360 21.03 11.94 -21.71
CA SER A 360 22.27 12.67 -21.50
C SER A 360 21.98 14.14 -21.16
N TRP A 361 22.84 14.72 -20.33
CA TRP A 361 22.79 16.14 -19.96
C TRP A 361 24.17 16.66 -19.54
N SER A 362 24.36 17.99 -19.64
CA SER A 362 25.55 18.71 -19.17
C SER A 362 25.11 19.97 -18.44
N GLY A 363 24.83 19.85 -17.14
CA GLY A 363 24.38 20.98 -16.30
C GLY A 363 22.94 21.43 -16.49
N GLU A 364 22.20 20.89 -17.44
CA GLU A 364 20.81 21.19 -17.74
C GLU A 364 19.90 19.98 -17.48
N THR A 365 18.63 20.11 -17.85
CA THR A 365 17.65 19.03 -17.72
C THR A 365 18.04 17.83 -18.61
N PRO A 366 17.98 16.59 -18.10
CA PRO A 366 18.22 15.40 -18.90
C PRO A 366 17.33 15.32 -20.14
N GLY A 367 17.94 14.94 -21.27
CA GLY A 367 17.24 14.74 -22.53
C GLY A 367 17.57 13.37 -23.16
N LYS A 368 16.59 12.78 -23.87
CA LYS A 368 16.83 11.53 -24.61
C LYS A 368 17.75 11.76 -25.80
N VAL A 369 18.74 10.88 -25.96
CA VAL A 369 19.69 10.86 -27.09
C VAL A 369 19.63 9.49 -27.78
N LEU A 370 20.20 9.36 -28.99
CA LEU A 370 20.16 8.13 -29.79
C LEU A 370 18.73 7.61 -30.05
N SER A 371 17.89 8.45 -30.62
CA SER A 371 16.50 8.08 -30.96
C SER A 371 16.44 6.80 -31.81
N GLY A 372 15.61 5.83 -31.37
CA GLY A 372 15.42 4.56 -32.08
C GLY A 372 16.42 3.46 -31.73
N ILE A 373 17.46 3.73 -30.92
CA ILE A 373 18.41 2.73 -30.43
C ILE A 373 18.09 2.43 -28.96
N LYS A 374 17.79 1.17 -28.64
CA LYS A 374 17.58 0.71 -27.27
C LYS A 374 18.93 0.31 -26.67
N VAL A 375 19.32 0.98 -25.59
CA VAL A 375 20.65 0.87 -25.00
C VAL A 375 20.62 -0.09 -23.80
N LYS A 376 21.51 -1.09 -23.83
CA LYS A 376 21.74 -2.04 -22.73
C LYS A 376 22.85 -1.57 -21.80
N LYS A 377 23.88 -0.93 -22.36
CA LYS A 377 25.06 -0.48 -21.62
C LYS A 377 25.63 0.79 -22.22
N VAL A 378 26.12 1.67 -21.37
CA VAL A 378 26.87 2.86 -21.78
C VAL A 378 28.21 2.91 -21.05
N SER A 379 29.24 3.34 -21.74
CA SER A 379 30.53 3.77 -21.20
C SER A 379 30.87 5.13 -21.78
N ALA A 380 31.41 6.00 -20.98
CA ALA A 380 31.66 7.37 -21.41
C ALA A 380 32.88 7.99 -20.71
N TYR A 381 33.70 8.59 -21.53
CA TYR A 381 34.75 9.53 -21.17
C TYR A 381 34.77 10.66 -22.23
N ASN A 382 35.85 10.89 -22.95
CA ASN A 382 35.91 11.78 -24.10
C ASN A 382 35.21 11.19 -25.34
N SER A 383 35.37 9.89 -25.58
CA SER A 383 34.50 9.09 -26.44
C SER A 383 33.39 8.45 -25.61
N ILE A 384 32.28 8.19 -26.24
CA ILE A 384 31.12 7.53 -25.66
C ILE A 384 30.81 6.30 -26.50
N HIS A 385 30.71 5.15 -25.85
CA HIS A 385 30.28 3.91 -26.49
C HIS A 385 29.06 3.34 -25.80
N VAL A 386 28.16 2.79 -26.59
CA VAL A 386 27.00 2.07 -26.10
C VAL A 386 26.86 0.71 -26.76
N ILE A 387 26.35 -0.24 -26.00
CA ILE A 387 25.91 -1.53 -26.52
C ILE A 387 24.39 -1.49 -26.57
N ASP A 388 23.83 -1.73 -27.74
CA ASP A 388 22.38 -1.80 -27.90
C ASP A 388 21.81 -3.16 -27.45
N ASP A 389 20.50 -3.30 -27.49
CA ASP A 389 19.80 -4.54 -27.10
C ASP A 389 20.19 -5.75 -27.95
N GLU A 390 20.60 -5.52 -29.18
CA GLU A 390 21.05 -6.54 -30.10
C GLU A 390 22.52 -6.90 -29.90
N GLY A 391 23.24 -6.21 -29.02
CA GLY A 391 24.67 -6.37 -28.75
C GLY A 391 25.57 -5.62 -29.73
N ASN A 392 25.06 -4.74 -30.59
CA ASN A 392 25.90 -3.93 -31.47
C ASN A 392 26.59 -2.83 -30.67
N LEU A 393 27.85 -2.53 -31.03
CA LEU A 393 28.64 -1.45 -30.44
C LEU A 393 28.49 -0.19 -31.28
N TRP A 394 28.06 0.91 -30.64
CA TRP A 394 27.94 2.23 -31.25
C TRP A 394 28.87 3.22 -30.56
N GLY A 395 29.41 4.20 -31.29
CA GLY A 395 30.34 5.18 -30.73
C GLY A 395 30.16 6.57 -31.31
N TRP A 396 30.42 7.59 -30.47
CA TRP A 396 30.53 9.01 -30.84
C TRP A 396 31.41 9.75 -29.84
N GLY A 397 31.60 11.04 -30.01
CA GLY A 397 32.45 11.87 -29.15
C GLY A 397 33.80 12.20 -29.76
N GLU A 398 34.83 12.42 -28.92
CA GLU A 398 36.16 12.78 -29.37
C GLU A 398 36.93 11.59 -29.96
N ASN A 399 37.78 11.87 -30.99
CA ASN A 399 38.55 10.84 -31.69
C ASN A 399 40.02 11.27 -31.98
N TRP A 400 40.60 12.07 -31.09
CA TRP A 400 42.00 12.57 -31.30
C TRP A 400 43.05 11.47 -31.34
N TYR A 401 42.80 10.38 -30.71
CA TYR A 401 43.75 9.25 -30.54
C TYR A 401 43.25 7.94 -31.17
N GLY A 402 42.16 8.00 -31.94
CA GLY A 402 41.53 6.80 -32.49
C GLY A 402 40.62 6.07 -31.47
N GLN A 403 40.33 6.69 -30.33
CA GLN A 403 39.53 6.07 -29.26
C GLN A 403 38.09 5.77 -29.67
N LEU A 404 37.58 6.38 -30.77
CA LEU A 404 36.27 6.06 -31.32
C LEU A 404 36.24 4.67 -31.99
N GLY A 405 37.36 4.20 -32.55
CA GLY A 405 37.44 2.88 -33.18
C GLY A 405 36.81 2.78 -34.57
N ASP A 406 36.51 3.89 -35.22
CA ASP A 406 35.85 3.93 -36.55
C ASP A 406 36.84 3.89 -37.73
N GLY A 407 38.12 3.69 -37.47
CA GLY A 407 39.20 3.68 -38.45
C GLY A 407 39.68 5.06 -38.91
N SER A 408 39.06 6.12 -38.50
CA SER A 408 39.46 7.47 -38.83
C SER A 408 40.66 7.94 -38.00
N LYS A 409 41.59 8.63 -38.64
CA LYS A 409 42.84 9.09 -38.02
C LYS A 409 42.73 10.44 -37.35
N TRP A 410 41.63 11.04 -37.25
CA TRP A 410 41.33 12.29 -36.59
C TRP A 410 40.09 12.93 -37.18
N SER A 411 39.11 13.24 -36.40
CA SER A 411 37.84 13.79 -36.91
C SER A 411 37.21 14.85 -36.03
N GLY A 412 37.89 15.26 -34.93
CA GLY A 412 37.26 16.14 -33.96
C GLY A 412 36.21 15.40 -33.11
N THR A 413 35.09 16.05 -32.83
CA THR A 413 34.01 15.50 -31.99
C THR A 413 32.80 15.10 -32.82
N LEU A 414 32.41 13.85 -32.78
CA LEU A 414 31.19 13.33 -33.40
C LEU A 414 30.03 13.50 -32.43
N GLN A 415 28.90 14.03 -32.89
CA GLN A 415 27.71 14.20 -32.07
C GLN A 415 26.87 12.90 -32.00
N ALA A 416 26.02 12.75 -30.98
CA ALA A 416 25.25 11.53 -30.72
C ALA A 416 24.29 11.16 -31.86
N GLU A 417 23.71 12.14 -32.55
CA GLU A 417 22.84 11.92 -33.71
C GLU A 417 23.57 11.34 -34.93
N ASN A 418 24.89 11.39 -34.92
CA ASN A 418 25.76 10.84 -35.95
C ASN A 418 26.56 9.64 -35.43
N ALA A 419 26.11 8.98 -34.35
CA ALA A 419 26.76 7.80 -33.78
C ALA A 419 27.00 6.73 -34.85
N LYS A 420 28.18 6.12 -34.82
CA LYS A 420 28.58 5.09 -35.78
C LYS A 420 28.56 3.72 -35.12
N LYS A 421 28.15 2.70 -35.88
CA LYS A 421 28.39 1.32 -35.52
C LYS A 421 29.88 1.00 -35.70
N ILE A 422 30.52 0.55 -34.64
CA ILE A 422 32.00 0.49 -34.59
C ILE A 422 32.53 -0.80 -35.23
N VAL A 423 31.90 -1.93 -34.97
CA VAL A 423 32.32 -3.24 -35.55
C VAL A 423 31.07 -3.94 -36.10
N GLU A 424 31.11 -4.27 -37.39
CA GLU A 424 30.03 -5.01 -38.02
C GLU A 424 30.16 -6.53 -37.76
N GLY A 425 29.02 -7.19 -37.50
CA GLY A 425 28.95 -8.65 -37.37
C GLY A 425 29.49 -9.20 -36.04
N VAL A 426 29.94 -8.37 -35.12
CA VAL A 426 30.36 -8.78 -33.77
C VAL A 426 29.36 -8.25 -32.76
N LYS A 427 28.97 -9.10 -31.79
CA LYS A 427 28.11 -8.73 -30.66
C LYS A 427 28.94 -8.60 -29.41
N PHE A 428 28.71 -7.52 -28.66
CA PHE A 428 29.42 -7.15 -27.46
C PHE A 428 28.52 -7.21 -26.21
N LYS A 429 29.13 -7.60 -25.07
CA LYS A 429 28.44 -7.62 -23.76
C LYS A 429 29.01 -6.61 -22.78
N GLU A 430 30.23 -6.10 -23.00
CA GLU A 430 30.93 -5.19 -22.11
C GLU A 430 31.68 -4.14 -22.94
N VAL A 431 31.69 -2.87 -22.45
CA VAL A 431 32.48 -1.78 -23.02
C VAL A 431 32.97 -0.86 -21.90
N ALA A 432 34.18 -0.34 -22.03
CA ALA A 432 34.80 0.56 -21.07
C ALA A 432 35.71 1.59 -21.79
N ASP A 433 35.47 2.87 -21.51
CA ASP A 433 36.23 3.99 -22.04
C ASP A 433 37.24 4.52 -21.03
N THR A 434 38.32 5.09 -21.56
CA THR A 434 39.27 5.94 -20.86
C THR A 434 39.40 7.29 -21.60
N GLN A 435 40.29 8.15 -21.14
CA GLN A 435 40.57 9.41 -21.82
C GLN A 435 40.99 9.23 -23.29
N THR A 436 41.76 8.20 -23.60
CA THR A 436 42.42 8.02 -24.90
C THR A 436 42.21 6.65 -25.53
N ASN A 437 41.52 5.73 -24.85
CA ASN A 437 41.35 4.34 -25.26
C ASN A 437 39.92 3.88 -24.99
N ALA A 438 39.52 2.83 -25.69
CA ALA A 438 38.35 2.07 -25.37
C ALA A 438 38.60 0.55 -25.48
N TYR A 439 37.85 -0.21 -24.74
CA TYR A 439 37.91 -1.65 -24.61
C TYR A 439 36.53 -2.26 -24.69
N ALA A 440 36.41 -3.47 -25.22
CA ALA A 440 35.14 -4.18 -25.21
C ALA A 440 35.37 -5.70 -25.05
N ILE A 441 34.34 -6.41 -24.57
CA ILE A 441 34.29 -7.86 -24.54
C ILE A 441 33.12 -8.30 -25.41
N ASP A 442 33.41 -9.16 -26.40
CA ASP A 442 32.37 -9.75 -27.24
C ASP A 442 31.59 -10.85 -26.49
N GLU A 443 30.47 -11.30 -27.05
CA GLU A 443 29.62 -12.35 -26.47
C GLU A 443 30.41 -13.66 -26.22
N ASP A 444 31.43 -13.93 -27.03
CA ASP A 444 32.32 -15.07 -26.87
C ASP A 444 33.37 -14.89 -25.75
N GLY A 445 33.43 -13.72 -25.12
CA GLY A 445 34.36 -13.37 -24.04
C GLY A 445 35.75 -12.91 -24.56
N ASN A 446 35.94 -12.66 -25.85
CA ASN A 446 37.19 -12.12 -26.34
C ASN A 446 37.32 -10.63 -25.99
N LEU A 447 38.56 -10.24 -25.60
CA LEU A 447 38.86 -8.86 -25.23
C LEU A 447 39.38 -8.09 -26.46
N TRP A 448 38.77 -6.93 -26.70
CA TRP A 448 39.10 -6.01 -27.78
C TRP A 448 39.62 -4.69 -27.20
N ALA A 449 40.54 -4.03 -27.90
CA ALA A 449 41.10 -2.74 -27.52
C ALA A 449 41.37 -1.85 -28.73
N TRP A 450 41.32 -0.54 -28.55
CA TRP A 450 41.68 0.48 -29.54
C TRP A 450 41.97 1.82 -28.87
N GLY A 451 42.51 2.78 -29.64
CA GLY A 451 42.93 4.10 -29.17
C GLY A 451 44.44 4.22 -29.08
N ARG A 452 44.93 5.04 -28.14
CA ARG A 452 46.34 5.35 -27.94
C ARG A 452 47.09 4.22 -27.24
N ASN A 453 48.23 3.77 -27.79
CA ASN A 453 49.01 2.67 -27.22
C ASN A 453 50.17 3.14 -26.32
N ILE A 454 49.86 3.95 -25.30
CA ILE A 454 50.85 4.26 -24.27
C ILE A 454 51.02 3.08 -23.34
N ALA A 455 52.24 2.69 -23.04
CA ALA A 455 52.54 1.57 -22.15
C ALA A 455 51.89 0.23 -22.57
N GLY A 456 51.62 0.01 -23.85
CA GLY A 456 51.10 -1.26 -24.36
C GLY A 456 49.64 -1.58 -23.96
N VAL A 457 48.85 -0.59 -23.54
CA VAL A 457 47.50 -0.82 -23.02
C VAL A 457 46.51 -1.29 -24.06
N VAL A 458 46.74 -1.09 -25.35
CA VAL A 458 45.95 -1.67 -26.43
C VAL A 458 46.53 -2.95 -27.01
N GLY A 459 47.51 -3.55 -26.33
CA GLY A 459 48.16 -4.80 -26.76
C GLY A 459 49.39 -4.61 -27.64
N GLU A 460 49.84 -5.69 -28.25
CA GLU A 460 50.97 -5.66 -29.19
C GLU A 460 50.52 -5.04 -30.52
N CYS A 461 50.94 -3.83 -30.78
CA CYS A 461 50.78 -3.18 -32.08
C CYS A 461 52.02 -2.36 -32.43
N SER A 462 52.31 -2.24 -33.74
CA SER A 462 53.50 -1.53 -34.27
C SER A 462 53.35 0.00 -34.29
N SER A 463 52.22 0.53 -33.80
CA SER A 463 51.90 1.94 -33.85
C SER A 463 51.52 2.48 -32.46
N ASP A 464 51.80 3.78 -32.22
CA ASP A 464 51.33 4.48 -31.03
C ASP A 464 49.81 4.64 -30.98
N TYR A 465 49.10 4.30 -32.05
CA TYR A 465 47.65 4.43 -32.16
C TYR A 465 47.04 3.22 -32.87
N GLN A 466 45.97 2.71 -32.32
CA GLN A 466 45.14 1.66 -32.88
C GLN A 466 43.75 2.24 -33.21
N PHE A 467 43.48 2.50 -34.50
CA PHE A 467 42.27 3.20 -34.95
C PHE A 467 41.05 2.30 -35.12
N LEU A 468 41.27 0.98 -35.24
CA LEU A 468 40.20 -0.01 -35.33
C LEU A 468 40.27 -0.98 -34.15
N PRO A 469 39.17 -1.43 -33.60
CA PRO A 469 39.15 -2.46 -32.57
C PRO A 469 39.86 -3.75 -33.04
N HIS A 470 40.74 -4.28 -32.20
CA HIS A 470 41.38 -5.57 -32.44
C HIS A 470 41.40 -6.43 -31.19
N LYS A 471 41.47 -7.74 -31.35
CA LYS A 471 41.50 -8.67 -30.22
C LYS A 471 42.91 -8.75 -29.63
N ILE A 472 42.99 -8.46 -28.31
CA ILE A 472 44.27 -8.54 -27.56
C ILE A 472 44.42 -9.82 -26.74
N SER A 473 43.38 -10.66 -26.68
CA SER A 473 43.44 -12.00 -26.10
C SER A 473 42.55 -12.95 -26.88
N LYS A 474 43.05 -14.18 -27.13
CA LYS A 474 42.33 -15.23 -27.87
C LYS A 474 41.98 -16.44 -26.99
N ASP A 475 42.77 -16.67 -25.94
CA ASP A 475 42.70 -17.92 -25.17
C ASP A 475 42.01 -17.73 -23.81
N ILE A 476 41.87 -16.46 -23.34
CA ILE A 476 41.24 -16.11 -22.07
C ILE A 476 39.90 -15.50 -22.37
N LYS A 477 38.86 -16.01 -21.69
CA LYS A 477 37.50 -15.49 -21.81
C LYS A 477 37.18 -14.57 -20.65
N PHE A 478 36.94 -13.31 -20.94
CA PHE A 478 36.70 -12.23 -19.98
C PHE A 478 35.23 -11.94 -19.78
N GLU A 479 34.91 -11.41 -18.58
CA GLU A 479 33.57 -11.02 -18.14
C GLU A 479 33.46 -9.51 -17.84
N LYS A 480 34.53 -8.93 -17.26
CA LYS A 480 34.55 -7.53 -16.85
C LYS A 480 35.84 -6.84 -17.24
N ILE A 481 35.74 -5.56 -17.59
CA ILE A 481 36.88 -4.67 -17.83
C ILE A 481 36.89 -3.59 -16.75
N ILE A 482 38.07 -3.27 -16.22
CA ILE A 482 38.30 -2.22 -15.23
C ILE A 482 39.38 -1.28 -15.77
N THR A 483 38.96 -0.13 -16.24
CA THR A 483 39.82 0.89 -16.81
C THR A 483 40.40 1.83 -15.75
N PRO A 484 41.60 2.36 -15.96
CA PRO A 484 42.16 3.39 -15.10
C PRO A 484 41.69 4.78 -15.49
N TYR A 485 41.85 5.71 -14.56
CA TYR A 485 41.70 7.13 -14.86
C TYR A 485 42.80 7.66 -15.79
N ASN A 486 44.05 7.22 -15.63
CA ASN A 486 45.23 7.75 -16.32
C ASN A 486 45.80 6.85 -17.44
N SER A 487 45.09 5.86 -17.87
CA SER A 487 45.38 5.04 -19.07
C SER A 487 46.69 4.23 -19.09
N GLN A 488 47.34 3.96 -17.96
CA GLN A 488 48.61 3.19 -17.96
C GLN A 488 48.47 1.72 -17.55
N THR A 489 47.47 1.36 -16.80
CA THR A 489 47.22 0.00 -16.35
C THR A 489 45.74 -0.35 -16.56
N VAL A 490 45.46 -1.49 -17.15
CA VAL A 490 44.10 -1.99 -17.34
C VAL A 490 43.97 -3.35 -16.67
N TYR A 491 42.81 -3.57 -16.04
CA TYR A 491 42.48 -4.87 -15.45
C TYR A 491 41.26 -5.49 -16.12
N ALA A 492 41.18 -6.81 -16.09
CA ALA A 492 39.99 -7.55 -16.48
C ALA A 492 39.82 -8.79 -15.61
N ILE A 493 38.58 -9.19 -15.42
CA ILE A 493 38.21 -10.40 -14.70
C ILE A 493 37.66 -11.41 -15.69
N ASP A 494 38.21 -12.64 -15.65
CA ASP A 494 37.78 -13.74 -16.51
C ASP A 494 36.49 -14.41 -15.97
N ASN A 495 35.89 -15.31 -16.76
CA ASN A 495 34.70 -16.08 -16.38
C ASN A 495 34.91 -16.98 -15.15
N ASN A 496 36.18 -17.23 -14.77
CA ASN A 496 36.55 -17.98 -13.58
C ASN A 496 36.91 -17.08 -12.39
N GLN A 497 36.62 -15.77 -12.49
CA GLN A 497 36.92 -14.76 -11.46
C GLN A 497 38.42 -14.55 -11.18
N ASN A 498 39.29 -14.90 -12.11
CA ASN A 498 40.71 -14.56 -11.99
C ASN A 498 40.95 -13.14 -12.48
N LEU A 499 41.81 -12.38 -11.78
CA LEU A 499 42.21 -11.05 -12.14
C LEU A 499 43.42 -11.05 -13.08
N TYR A 500 43.29 -10.33 -14.18
CA TYR A 500 44.35 -10.08 -15.16
C TYR A 500 44.62 -8.60 -15.28
N GLY A 501 45.89 -8.25 -15.58
CA GLY A 501 46.30 -6.88 -15.84
C GLY A 501 47.27 -6.79 -17.01
N TRP A 502 47.30 -5.62 -17.66
CA TRP A 502 48.29 -5.28 -18.70
C TRP A 502 48.48 -3.76 -18.74
N GLY A 503 49.44 -3.31 -19.55
CA GLY A 503 49.97 -1.97 -19.50
C GLY A 503 51.14 -1.88 -18.53
N TYR A 504 51.37 -0.78 -17.84
CA TYR A 504 52.37 -0.69 -16.80
C TYR A 504 51.91 -1.41 -15.54
N LEU A 505 52.45 -2.62 -15.33
CA LEU A 505 52.10 -3.40 -14.15
C LEU A 505 53.05 -3.15 -12.99
N TYR A 506 52.56 -2.66 -11.88
CA TYR A 506 53.33 -2.48 -10.64
C TYR A 506 53.87 -3.81 -10.12
N THR A 507 53.09 -4.89 -10.26
CA THR A 507 53.52 -6.26 -9.88
C THR A 507 54.76 -6.75 -10.66
N GLU A 508 54.93 -6.29 -11.88
CA GLU A 508 56.05 -6.65 -12.74
C GLU A 508 57.12 -5.56 -12.83
N LYS A 509 56.81 -4.35 -12.37
CA LYS A 509 57.65 -3.14 -12.51
C LYS A 509 58.02 -2.80 -13.96
N THR A 510 57.17 -3.21 -14.89
CA THR A 510 57.42 -3.05 -16.34
C THR A 510 56.11 -3.01 -17.12
N VAL A 511 56.26 -2.70 -18.41
CA VAL A 511 55.14 -2.75 -19.37
C VAL A 511 54.91 -4.19 -19.81
N VAL A 512 53.63 -4.60 -19.75
CA VAL A 512 53.15 -5.91 -20.21
C VAL A 512 52.07 -5.68 -21.25
N THR A 513 52.25 -6.14 -22.47
CA THR A 513 51.36 -5.86 -23.61
C THR A 513 50.19 -6.85 -23.75
N ALA A 514 50.22 -7.97 -23.04
CA ALA A 514 49.14 -8.98 -23.06
C ALA A 514 48.59 -9.19 -21.64
N PRO A 515 47.29 -9.52 -21.47
CA PRO A 515 46.74 -9.81 -20.17
C PRO A 515 47.50 -10.86 -19.38
N LYS A 516 48.07 -10.49 -18.23
CA LYS A 516 48.83 -11.35 -17.31
C LYS A 516 48.03 -11.51 -16.00
N LYS A 517 47.98 -12.72 -15.48
CA LYS A 517 47.30 -13.02 -14.21
C LYS A 517 48.05 -12.33 -13.06
N ILE A 518 47.28 -11.61 -12.21
CA ILE A 518 47.84 -10.79 -11.11
C ILE A 518 47.88 -11.55 -9.79
N MET A 519 46.86 -12.36 -9.51
CA MET A 519 46.69 -13.05 -8.22
C MET A 519 46.39 -14.52 -8.46
N ASP A 520 47.35 -15.41 -8.07
CA ASP A 520 47.13 -16.84 -8.19
C ASP A 520 46.26 -17.39 -7.04
N GLY A 521 45.28 -18.21 -7.40
CA GLY A 521 44.40 -18.87 -6.44
C GLY A 521 43.35 -17.95 -5.79
N ILE A 522 43.36 -16.64 -6.06
CA ILE A 522 42.42 -15.68 -5.51
C ILE A 522 41.35 -15.38 -6.55
N LYS A 523 40.06 -15.53 -6.14
CA LYS A 523 38.92 -15.21 -6.97
C LYS A 523 38.43 -13.81 -6.62
N VAL A 524 38.31 -12.93 -7.61
CA VAL A 524 38.03 -11.50 -7.44
C VAL A 524 36.63 -11.18 -7.97
N THR A 525 35.88 -10.41 -7.21
CA THR A 525 34.53 -9.95 -7.58
C THR A 525 34.51 -8.51 -8.07
N LYS A 526 35.37 -7.66 -7.51
CA LYS A 526 35.41 -6.22 -7.82
C LYS A 526 36.84 -5.68 -7.70
N VAL A 527 37.17 -4.71 -8.54
CA VAL A 527 38.47 -4.01 -8.53
C VAL A 527 38.23 -2.51 -8.60
N ILE A 528 39.01 -1.75 -7.85
CA ILE A 528 39.15 -0.30 -7.99
C ILE A 528 40.54 -0.06 -8.58
N ASN A 529 40.58 0.49 -9.78
CA ASN A 529 41.81 0.83 -10.48
C ASN A 529 42.22 2.28 -10.19
N GLY A 530 42.66 2.51 -8.97
CA GLY A 530 43.15 3.79 -8.47
C GLY A 530 44.67 3.77 -8.21
N TYR A 531 45.15 4.63 -7.32
CA TYR A 531 46.50 4.63 -6.80
C TYR A 531 46.43 4.92 -5.30
N PRO A 532 46.34 3.81 -4.46
CA PRO A 532 46.55 2.38 -4.74
C PRO A 532 45.41 1.71 -5.52
N HIS A 533 45.72 0.48 -6.02
CA HIS A 533 44.72 -0.42 -6.54
C HIS A 533 44.12 -1.27 -5.41
N TYR A 534 42.83 -1.58 -5.50
CA TYR A 534 42.17 -2.47 -4.57
C TYR A 534 41.39 -3.56 -5.29
N ALA A 535 41.36 -4.77 -4.73
CA ALA A 535 40.52 -5.86 -5.19
C ALA A 535 39.75 -6.48 -4.02
N LEU A 536 38.49 -6.78 -4.23
CA LEU A 536 37.63 -7.52 -3.30
C LEU A 536 37.52 -8.97 -3.78
N ASP A 537 37.90 -9.93 -2.93
CA ASP A 537 37.75 -11.34 -3.25
C ASP A 537 36.36 -11.89 -2.89
N ILE A 538 36.07 -13.11 -3.35
CA ILE A 538 34.76 -13.79 -3.09
C ILE A 538 34.50 -14.07 -1.61
N ASN A 539 35.52 -14.02 -0.76
CA ASN A 539 35.41 -14.25 0.69
C ASN A 539 35.24 -12.93 1.46
N GLY A 540 35.18 -11.79 0.75
CA GLY A 540 35.08 -10.47 1.37
C GLY A 540 36.39 -9.94 1.93
N ASN A 541 37.57 -10.49 1.55
CA ASN A 541 38.84 -9.90 1.91
C ASN A 541 39.19 -8.78 0.91
N LEU A 542 39.73 -7.68 1.44
CA LEU A 542 40.25 -6.58 0.65
C LEU A 542 41.75 -6.77 0.42
N TRP A 543 42.18 -6.63 -0.82
CA TRP A 543 43.57 -6.70 -1.28
C TRP A 543 43.98 -5.33 -1.82
N GLY A 544 45.20 -4.88 -1.52
CA GLY A 544 45.71 -3.61 -2.01
C GLY A 544 47.15 -3.69 -2.50
N TRP A 545 47.52 -2.88 -3.53
CA TRP A 545 48.87 -2.77 -4.05
C TRP A 545 49.10 -1.45 -4.78
N ALA A 546 50.33 -1.18 -5.21
CA ALA A 546 50.86 0.05 -5.81
C ALA A 546 51.00 1.18 -4.78
N GLY A 547 50.38 2.33 -4.99
CA GLY A 547 50.61 3.52 -4.18
C GLY A 547 50.28 3.34 -2.69
N ASN A 548 51.19 3.89 -1.83
CA ASN A 548 50.98 3.86 -0.36
C ASN A 548 51.69 5.05 0.31
N SER A 549 51.85 6.16 -0.40
CA SER A 549 52.66 7.29 0.10
C SER A 549 52.09 8.00 1.33
N ASN A 550 50.78 7.86 1.57
CA ASN A 550 50.10 8.38 2.75
C ASN A 550 49.60 7.29 3.70
N GLY A 551 50.05 6.02 3.50
CA GLY A 551 49.63 4.89 4.31
C GLY A 551 48.24 4.34 3.93
N GLU A 552 47.79 4.53 2.68
CA GLU A 552 46.46 4.16 2.20
C GLU A 552 46.20 2.65 2.28
N LEU A 553 47.26 1.82 2.35
CA LEU A 553 47.16 0.37 2.47
C LEU A 553 47.11 -0.12 3.92
N GLU A 554 47.20 0.78 4.89
CA GLU A 554 47.09 0.47 6.34
C GLU A 554 47.99 -0.72 6.81
N ASN A 555 49.13 -0.90 6.13
CA ASN A 555 50.09 -1.99 6.39
C ASN A 555 51.25 -1.60 7.32
N GLY A 556 51.15 -0.42 7.96
CA GLY A 556 52.13 0.10 8.93
C GLY A 556 53.34 0.80 8.31
N ASN A 557 53.38 0.99 6.97
CA ASN A 557 54.42 1.74 6.28
C ASN A 557 53.83 2.61 5.16
N THR A 558 54.65 3.40 4.49
CA THR A 558 54.28 4.29 3.36
C THR A 558 54.98 3.89 2.05
N GLU A 559 55.48 2.65 1.97
CA GLU A 559 56.20 2.17 0.79
C GLU A 559 55.26 1.61 -0.28
N ILE A 560 55.61 1.78 -1.54
CA ILE A 560 54.89 1.20 -2.67
C ILE A 560 54.84 -0.32 -2.54
N GLN A 561 53.69 -0.91 -2.61
CA GLN A 561 53.49 -2.34 -2.59
C GLN A 561 53.43 -2.92 -4.02
N TYR A 562 54.42 -3.68 -4.38
CA TYR A 562 54.48 -4.29 -5.72
C TYR A 562 53.68 -5.58 -5.85
N THR A 563 53.33 -6.21 -4.72
CA THR A 563 52.50 -7.43 -4.71
C THR A 563 51.19 -7.14 -3.95
N PRO A 564 50.04 -7.67 -4.39
CA PRO A 564 48.82 -7.54 -3.65
C PRO A 564 48.95 -8.10 -2.22
N ILE A 565 48.63 -7.30 -1.22
CA ILE A 565 48.60 -7.67 0.20
C ILE A 565 47.18 -7.57 0.73
N LYS A 566 46.84 -8.38 1.72
CA LYS A 566 45.56 -8.18 2.44
C LYS A 566 45.64 -6.92 3.28
N VAL A 567 44.60 -6.11 3.18
CA VAL A 567 44.39 -4.91 3.98
C VAL A 567 43.15 -5.13 4.86
N MET A 568 43.07 -4.46 6.03
CA MET A 568 41.95 -4.59 6.96
C MET A 568 41.70 -6.04 7.39
N GLU A 569 42.77 -6.76 7.82
CA GLU A 569 42.66 -8.16 8.23
C GLU A 569 41.61 -8.37 9.32
N GLY A 570 40.84 -9.45 9.20
CA GLY A 570 39.76 -9.81 10.15
C GLY A 570 38.41 -9.11 9.86
N ILE A 571 38.38 -8.14 8.96
CA ILE A 571 37.15 -7.45 8.55
C ILE A 571 36.67 -8.02 7.19
N ARG A 572 35.40 -8.39 7.10
CA ARG A 572 34.76 -8.79 5.86
C ARG A 572 34.10 -7.59 5.20
N ILE A 573 34.51 -7.27 4.00
CA ILE A 573 34.02 -6.18 3.18
C ILE A 573 32.89 -6.70 2.28
N LYS A 574 31.76 -6.01 2.28
CA LYS A 574 30.61 -6.37 1.42
C LYS A 574 30.77 -5.80 0.02
N ASP A 575 31.24 -4.57 -0.08
CA ASP A 575 31.46 -3.89 -1.36
C ASP A 575 32.50 -2.78 -1.21
N ILE A 576 33.12 -2.38 -2.34
CA ILE A 576 34.11 -1.30 -2.41
C ILE A 576 33.70 -0.28 -3.46
N TYR A 577 33.88 1.00 -3.12
CA TYR A 577 33.64 2.13 -4.01
C TYR A 577 34.85 3.06 -3.93
N GLY A 578 35.33 3.53 -5.06
CA GLY A 578 36.46 4.46 -5.12
C GLY A 578 36.12 5.67 -5.95
N ALA A 579 36.45 6.86 -5.43
CA ALA A 579 36.61 8.06 -6.23
C ALA A 579 38.10 8.38 -6.31
N PHE A 580 38.58 8.79 -7.49
CA PHE A 580 39.98 9.16 -7.67
C PHE A 580 40.28 10.47 -6.97
N THR A 581 41.06 10.43 -5.90
CA THR A 581 41.66 11.64 -5.35
C THR A 581 42.96 11.92 -6.10
N ARG A 582 43.09 13.09 -6.72
CA ARG A 582 44.40 13.60 -7.14
C ARG A 582 45.20 13.91 -5.88
N SER A 583 46.24 13.15 -5.60
CA SER A 583 47.32 13.64 -4.77
C SER A 583 48.14 14.60 -5.62
N TYR A 584 47.96 15.89 -5.38
CA TYR A 584 48.94 16.87 -5.83
C TYR A 584 50.13 16.76 -4.88
N SER A 585 51.31 16.39 -5.45
CA SER A 585 52.61 16.56 -4.84
C SER A 585 53.04 18.02 -4.98
#